data_c7fd384c6d72b5b2143a75c5ae20d90b
#
_entry.id   c7fd384c6d72b5b2143a75c5ae20d90b
#
_cell.length_a   1.000
_cell.length_b   1.000
_cell.length_c   1.000
_cell.angle_alpha   90.00
_cell.angle_beta   90.00
_cell.angle_gamma   90.00
#
_symmetry.space_group_name_H-M   'P 1'
#
loop_
_entity.id
_entity.type
_entity.pdbx_description
1 polymer ?
#
loop_
_entity_poly.entity_id
_entity_poly.type
_entity_poly.pdbx_seq_one_letter_code
_entity_poly.pdbx_strand_id
1 'polypeptide(L)'
;MYQKISVLIIEDEKSICDFIGKTLDSHEYKVTVANNGKDGLALITSSLPDLVLLDLGLPDMDGMDIIRKTREWSSLPIIVISARTQEKEKVQALDAGADDYITKPFGTFELLARIRTAIRHNNK
;
A
#
# COMPACT_ATOMS: atom_id res chain seq x y z
N MET A 1 -24.34 7.07 -7.60
CA MET A 1 -23.24 8.01 -7.88
C MET A 1 -21.92 7.27 -7.79
N TYR A 2 -21.09 7.43 -8.80
CA TYR A 2 -19.78 6.75 -8.84
C TYR A 2 -18.80 7.38 -7.87
N GLN A 3 -18.17 6.58 -7.02
CA GLN A 3 -17.09 7.02 -6.15
C GLN A 3 -15.81 6.34 -6.57
N LYS A 4 -14.74 7.13 -6.66
CA LYS A 4 -13.42 6.58 -6.94
C LYS A 4 -12.93 5.74 -5.77
N ILE A 5 -12.23 4.66 -6.09
CA ILE A 5 -11.56 3.84 -5.09
C ILE A 5 -10.40 4.64 -4.53
N SER A 6 -10.30 4.73 -3.22
CA SER A 6 -9.26 5.51 -2.57
C SER A 6 -8.06 4.63 -2.22
N VAL A 7 -6.87 5.11 -2.59
CA VAL A 7 -5.61 4.42 -2.33
C VAL A 7 -4.72 5.34 -1.50
N LEU A 8 -4.24 4.83 -0.38
CA LEU A 8 -3.26 5.53 0.45
C LEU A 8 -1.87 4.97 0.12
N ILE A 9 -0.95 5.85 -0.24
CA ILE A 9 0.45 5.50 -0.48
C ILE A 9 1.26 5.91 0.75
N ILE A 10 1.92 4.95 1.40
CA ILE A 10 2.83 5.23 2.53
C ILE A 10 4.25 4.98 2.04
N GLU A 11 4.94 6.05 1.71
CA GLU A 11 6.25 6.01 1.05
C GLU A 11 6.96 7.35 1.27
N ASP A 12 8.22 7.32 1.65
CA ASP A 12 8.98 8.53 1.91
C ASP A 12 9.73 9.08 0.67
N GLU A 13 9.89 8.27 -0.36
CA GLU A 13 10.62 8.67 -1.55
C GLU A 13 9.72 9.41 -2.52
N LYS A 14 9.97 10.72 -2.69
CA LYS A 14 9.09 11.59 -3.47
C LYS A 14 8.89 11.13 -4.91
N SER A 15 9.97 10.68 -5.58
CA SER A 15 9.87 10.27 -6.98
C SER A 15 8.94 9.07 -7.16
N ILE A 16 8.95 8.15 -6.21
CA ILE A 16 8.06 6.97 -6.26
C ILE A 16 6.63 7.39 -5.99
N CYS A 17 6.40 8.26 -5.00
CA CYS A 17 5.07 8.79 -4.72
C CYS A 17 4.48 9.50 -5.93
N ASP A 18 5.29 10.34 -6.59
CA ASP A 18 4.84 11.08 -7.77
C ASP A 18 4.49 10.14 -8.92
N PHE A 19 5.34 9.14 -9.17
CA PHE A 19 5.12 8.18 -10.25
C PHE A 19 3.85 7.36 -10.01
N ILE A 20 3.73 6.78 -8.83
CA ILE A 20 2.56 5.96 -8.48
C ILE A 20 1.30 6.83 -8.47
N GLY A 21 1.39 8.02 -7.86
CA GLY A 21 0.27 8.93 -7.77
C GLY A 21 -0.29 9.32 -9.13
N LYS A 22 0.57 9.68 -10.07
CA LYS A 22 0.13 10.03 -11.42
C LYS A 22 -0.48 8.85 -12.15
N THR A 23 0.13 7.67 -12.00
CA THR A 23 -0.38 6.45 -12.61
C THR A 23 -1.79 6.13 -12.11
N LEU A 24 -1.99 6.16 -10.80
CA LEU A 24 -3.29 5.84 -10.22
C LEU A 24 -4.33 6.91 -10.52
N ASP A 25 -3.94 8.17 -10.49
CA ASP A 25 -4.86 9.26 -10.79
C ASP A 25 -5.38 9.16 -12.24
N SER A 26 -4.51 8.80 -13.20
CA SER A 26 -4.91 8.64 -14.59
C SER A 26 -5.82 7.42 -14.80
N HIS A 27 -5.87 6.50 -13.85
CA HIS A 27 -6.76 5.34 -13.88
C HIS A 27 -7.93 5.47 -12.92
N GLU A 28 -8.24 6.70 -12.55
CA GLU A 28 -9.44 7.07 -11.79
C GLU A 28 -9.46 6.59 -10.34
N TYR A 29 -8.29 6.42 -9.74
CA TYR A 29 -8.20 6.20 -8.29
C TYR A 29 -8.03 7.55 -7.59
N LYS A 30 -8.56 7.65 -6.38
CA LYS A 30 -8.31 8.80 -5.52
C LYS A 30 -7.08 8.51 -4.68
N VAL A 31 -6.07 9.36 -4.77
CA VAL A 31 -4.76 9.11 -4.14
C VAL A 31 -4.51 10.04 -2.97
N THR A 32 -4.04 9.48 -1.86
CA THR A 32 -3.55 10.22 -0.71
C THR A 32 -2.15 9.68 -0.40
N VAL A 33 -1.25 10.54 0.04
CA VAL A 33 0.13 10.16 0.32
C VAL A 33 0.50 10.49 1.76
N ALA A 34 1.15 9.54 2.44
CA ALA A 34 1.82 9.77 3.72
C ALA A 34 3.30 9.44 3.52
N ASN A 35 4.19 10.29 4.01
CA ASN A 35 5.63 10.14 3.79
C ASN A 35 6.36 9.49 4.96
N ASN A 36 5.63 9.04 5.96
CA ASN A 36 6.19 8.31 7.10
C ASN A 36 5.11 7.42 7.71
N GLY A 37 5.54 6.55 8.61
CA GLY A 37 4.64 5.56 9.20
C GLY A 37 3.60 6.15 10.14
N LYS A 38 3.98 7.16 10.91
CA LYS A 38 3.06 7.81 11.85
C LYS A 38 1.87 8.44 11.11
N ASP A 39 2.17 9.21 10.06
CA ASP A 39 1.12 9.84 9.26
C ASP A 39 0.29 8.78 8.53
N GLY A 40 0.95 7.72 8.05
CA GLY A 40 0.26 6.61 7.40
C GLY A 40 -0.77 5.95 8.31
N LEU A 41 -0.38 5.62 9.54
CA LEU A 41 -1.30 5.02 10.51
C LEU A 41 -2.46 5.95 10.82
N ALA A 42 -2.19 7.26 10.97
CA ALA A 42 -3.24 8.23 11.24
C ALA A 42 -4.25 8.30 10.09
N LEU A 43 -3.76 8.27 8.85
CA LEU A 43 -4.64 8.32 7.67
C LEU A 43 -5.43 7.04 7.47
N ILE A 44 -4.88 5.87 7.83
CA ILE A 44 -5.63 4.62 7.76
C ILE A 44 -6.90 4.71 8.61
N THR A 45 -6.79 5.25 9.83
CA THR A 45 -7.94 5.37 10.72
C THR A 45 -8.85 6.53 10.36
N SER A 46 -8.30 7.67 9.94
CA SER A 46 -9.10 8.87 9.71
C SER A 46 -9.77 8.93 8.35
N SER A 47 -9.10 8.42 7.30
CA SER A 47 -9.65 8.49 5.94
C SER A 47 -10.23 7.16 5.44
N LEU A 48 -9.94 6.06 6.13
CA LEU A 48 -10.44 4.71 5.79
C LEU A 48 -10.28 4.40 4.29
N PRO A 49 -9.04 4.34 3.79
CA PRO A 49 -8.83 4.08 2.37
C PRO A 49 -9.31 2.67 1.99
N ASP A 50 -9.53 2.47 0.70
CA ASP A 50 -9.94 1.15 0.18
C ASP A 50 -8.75 0.22 0.03
N LEU A 51 -7.55 0.76 -0.08
CA LEU A 51 -6.32 -0.02 -0.25
C LEU A 51 -5.12 0.81 0.17
N VAL A 52 -4.10 0.15 0.72
CA VAL A 52 -2.84 0.79 1.10
C VAL A 52 -1.70 0.20 0.28
N LEU A 53 -0.86 1.07 -0.29
CA LEU A 53 0.43 0.71 -0.85
C LEU A 53 1.48 1.12 0.18
N LEU A 54 2.27 0.18 0.65
CA LEU A 54 3.14 0.39 1.80
C LEU A 54 4.59 0.04 1.49
N ASP A 55 5.50 1.00 1.68
CA ASP A 55 6.93 0.72 1.68
C ASP A 55 7.36 0.27 3.08
N LEU A 56 8.23 -0.73 3.14
CA LEU A 56 8.71 -1.24 4.43
C LEU A 56 9.81 -0.38 5.04
N GLY A 57 10.59 0.29 4.20
CA GLY A 57 11.74 1.07 4.66
C GLY A 57 11.40 2.52 4.99
N LEU A 58 10.48 2.73 5.92
CA LEU A 58 10.08 4.08 6.32
C LEU A 58 11.08 4.69 7.31
N PRO A 59 11.17 6.04 7.37
CA PRO A 59 12.18 6.69 8.20
C PRO A 59 11.92 6.58 9.71
N ASP A 60 10.68 6.45 10.12
CA ASP A 60 10.29 6.52 11.54
C ASP A 60 9.90 5.20 12.17
N MET A 61 9.61 4.18 11.35
CA MET A 61 9.23 2.87 11.88
C MET A 61 9.31 1.80 10.79
N ASP A 62 9.31 0.54 11.20
CA ASP A 62 9.27 -0.57 10.26
C ASP A 62 7.85 -0.72 9.69
N GLY A 63 7.75 -0.83 8.37
CA GLY A 63 6.45 -1.04 7.72
C GLY A 63 5.75 -2.31 8.17
N MET A 64 6.48 -3.31 8.64
CA MET A 64 5.89 -4.53 9.22
C MET A 64 4.97 -4.19 10.40
N ASP A 65 5.36 -3.19 11.21
CA ASP A 65 4.55 -2.78 12.35
C ASP A 65 3.23 -2.15 11.91
N ILE A 66 3.25 -1.45 10.78
CA ILE A 66 2.02 -0.87 10.21
C ILE A 66 1.05 -1.99 9.84
N ILE A 67 1.57 -3.05 9.21
CA ILE A 67 0.74 -4.20 8.83
C ILE A 67 0.11 -4.82 10.08
N ARG A 68 0.93 -5.10 11.10
CA ARG A 68 0.46 -5.74 12.32
C ARG A 68 -0.59 -4.91 13.05
N LYS A 69 -0.34 -3.61 13.19
CA LYS A 69 -1.28 -2.69 13.86
C LYS A 69 -2.60 -2.60 13.12
N THR A 70 -2.54 -2.50 11.79
CA THR A 70 -3.75 -2.44 10.98
C THR A 70 -4.56 -3.73 11.10
N ARG A 71 -3.90 -4.87 11.12
CA ARG A 71 -4.58 -6.17 11.20
C ARG A 71 -5.24 -6.42 12.55
N GLU A 72 -4.90 -5.65 13.60
CA GLU A 72 -5.59 -5.77 14.88
C GLU A 72 -7.06 -5.40 14.77
N TRP A 73 -7.44 -4.58 13.80
CA TRP A 73 -8.82 -4.09 13.71
C TRP A 73 -9.41 -4.07 12.30
N SER A 74 -8.64 -4.38 11.26
CA SER A 74 -9.11 -4.22 9.88
C SER A 74 -8.54 -5.28 8.95
N SER A 75 -9.32 -5.66 7.94
CA SER A 75 -8.88 -6.50 6.82
C SER A 75 -8.59 -5.69 5.56
N LEU A 76 -8.39 -4.40 5.73
CA LEU A 76 -8.04 -3.47 4.65
C LEU A 76 -6.93 -4.05 3.75
N PRO A 77 -7.11 -4.06 2.42
CA PRO A 77 -6.07 -4.57 1.52
C PRO A 77 -4.77 -3.78 1.66
N ILE A 78 -3.66 -4.49 1.86
CA ILE A 78 -2.32 -3.90 1.97
C ILE A 78 -1.42 -4.59 0.97
N ILE A 79 -0.84 -3.81 0.04
CA ILE A 79 0.17 -4.28 -0.89
C ILE A 79 1.49 -3.65 -0.51
N VAL A 80 2.48 -4.48 -0.20
CA VAL A 80 3.84 -3.99 0.10
C VAL A 80 4.56 -3.70 -1.21
N ILE A 81 5.23 -2.56 -1.28
CA ILE A 81 6.11 -2.19 -2.39
C ILE A 81 7.49 -1.97 -1.79
N SER A 82 8.48 -2.79 -2.16
CA SER A 82 9.77 -2.75 -1.49
C SER A 82 10.91 -3.11 -2.43
N ALA A 83 12.08 -2.51 -2.18
CA ALA A 83 13.32 -2.89 -2.84
C ALA A 83 13.92 -4.17 -2.23
N ARG A 84 13.40 -4.62 -1.09
CA ARG A 84 13.87 -5.85 -0.44
C ARG A 84 13.37 -7.06 -1.23
N THR A 85 14.32 -7.89 -1.69
CA THR A 85 14.01 -8.99 -2.60
C THR A 85 14.14 -10.37 -1.96
N GLN A 86 14.62 -10.45 -0.72
CA GLN A 86 14.82 -11.73 -0.05
C GLN A 86 13.50 -12.40 0.29
N GLU A 87 13.45 -13.70 0.03
CA GLU A 87 12.26 -14.50 0.29
C GLU A 87 11.80 -14.37 1.75
N LYS A 88 12.74 -14.37 2.69
CA LYS A 88 12.46 -14.24 4.11
C LYS A 88 11.60 -13.00 4.41
N GLU A 89 11.95 -11.86 3.81
CA GLU A 89 11.22 -10.62 4.05
C GLU A 89 9.83 -10.63 3.43
N LYS A 90 9.72 -11.24 2.24
CA LYS A 90 8.40 -11.40 1.60
C LYS A 90 7.48 -12.27 2.44
N VAL A 91 8.02 -13.39 2.95
CA VAL A 91 7.24 -14.29 3.79
C VAL A 91 6.81 -13.60 5.07
N GLN A 92 7.72 -12.84 5.71
CA GLN A 92 7.38 -12.10 6.93
C GLN A 92 6.24 -11.11 6.69
N ALA A 93 6.27 -10.37 5.57
CA ALA A 93 5.23 -9.40 5.26
C ALA A 93 3.88 -10.09 5.04
N LEU A 94 3.87 -11.17 4.27
CA LEU A 94 2.64 -11.91 3.99
C LEU A 94 2.09 -12.55 5.27
N ASP A 95 2.96 -13.13 6.09
CA ASP A 95 2.54 -13.72 7.37
C ASP A 95 2.02 -12.67 8.34
N ALA A 96 2.55 -11.45 8.29
CA ALA A 96 2.07 -10.35 9.12
C ALA A 96 0.69 -9.86 8.68
N GLY A 97 0.26 -10.20 7.47
CA GLY A 97 -1.06 -9.88 6.98
C GLY A 97 -1.13 -9.06 5.70
N ALA A 98 0.00 -8.85 5.02
CA ALA A 98 -0.02 -8.18 3.71
C ALA A 98 -0.72 -9.09 2.69
N ASP A 99 -1.48 -8.49 1.80
CA ASP A 99 -2.20 -9.24 0.76
C ASP A 99 -1.31 -9.56 -0.43
N ASP A 100 -0.28 -8.75 -0.66
CA ASP A 100 0.62 -8.95 -1.79
C ASP A 100 1.94 -8.23 -1.53
N TYR A 101 2.94 -8.55 -2.36
CA TYR A 101 4.28 -7.98 -2.23
C TYR A 101 4.83 -7.73 -3.63
N ILE A 102 5.10 -6.47 -3.93
CA ILE A 102 5.66 -6.05 -5.22
C ILE A 102 7.09 -5.58 -5.00
N THR A 103 8.03 -6.11 -5.78
CA THR A 103 9.44 -5.74 -5.69
C THR A 103 9.74 -4.56 -6.60
N LYS A 104 10.49 -3.57 -6.10
CA LYS A 104 11.00 -2.46 -6.92
C LYS A 104 12.22 -2.93 -7.71
N PRO A 105 12.40 -2.52 -8.97
CA PRO A 105 11.47 -1.73 -9.76
C PRO A 105 10.31 -2.59 -10.28
N PHE A 106 9.14 -1.99 -10.41
CA PHE A 106 7.94 -2.71 -10.85
C PHE A 106 7.38 -2.07 -12.12
N GLY A 107 6.61 -2.87 -12.87
CA GLY A 107 5.92 -2.39 -14.06
C GLY A 107 4.60 -1.72 -13.69
N THR A 108 4.23 -0.70 -14.45
CA THR A 108 2.97 0.02 -14.26
C THR A 108 1.77 -0.93 -14.34
N PHE A 109 1.75 -1.77 -15.35
CA PHE A 109 0.62 -2.69 -15.56
C PHE A 109 0.56 -3.78 -14.50
N GLU A 110 1.72 -4.22 -14.00
CA GLU A 110 1.76 -5.17 -12.89
C GLU A 110 1.14 -4.56 -11.64
N LEU A 111 1.52 -3.33 -11.30
CA LEU A 111 0.98 -2.62 -10.14
C LEU A 111 -0.54 -2.51 -10.25
N LEU A 112 -1.04 -2.06 -11.40
CA LEU A 112 -2.48 -1.89 -11.60
C LEU A 112 -3.24 -3.22 -11.50
N ALA A 113 -2.67 -4.29 -12.05
CA ALA A 113 -3.30 -5.61 -12.00
C ALA A 113 -3.39 -6.13 -10.56
N ARG A 114 -2.34 -5.93 -9.77
CA ARG A 114 -2.34 -6.39 -8.38
C ARG A 114 -3.31 -5.58 -7.52
N ILE A 115 -3.43 -4.27 -7.79
CA ILE A 115 -4.41 -3.44 -7.10
C ILE A 115 -5.83 -3.95 -7.41
N ARG A 116 -6.15 -4.18 -8.68
CA ARG A 116 -7.47 -4.70 -9.07
C ARG A 116 -7.76 -6.04 -8.41
N THR A 117 -6.77 -6.91 -8.34
CA THR A 117 -6.92 -8.23 -7.71
C THR A 117 -7.21 -8.11 -6.22
N ALA A 118 -6.46 -7.26 -5.52
CA ALA A 118 -6.62 -7.08 -4.08
C ALA A 118 -8.01 -6.49 -3.76
N ILE A 119 -8.45 -5.52 -4.53
CA ILE A 119 -9.77 -4.90 -4.34
C ILE A 119 -10.88 -5.91 -4.61
N ARG A 120 -10.76 -6.70 -5.68
CA ARG A 120 -11.76 -7.72 -6.03
C ARG A 120 -11.90 -8.76 -4.92
N HIS A 121 -10.79 -9.21 -4.33
CA HIS A 121 -10.81 -10.19 -3.26
C HIS A 121 -11.45 -9.64 -2.00
N ASN A 122 -11.29 -8.36 -1.73
CA ASN A 122 -11.84 -7.74 -0.54
C ASN A 122 -13.35 -7.45 -0.66
N ASN A 123 -13.87 -7.38 -1.87
CA ASN A 123 -15.28 -7.04 -2.13
C ASN A 123 -16.18 -8.26 -2.29
N LYS A 124 -15.94 -9.29 -1.52
CA LYS A 124 -16.79 -10.48 -1.57
C LYS A 124 -18.05 -10.32 -0.74
#